data_cfe5aa78bc52fdcb96ad983db33708c5
#
_entry.id   cfe5aa78bc52fdcb96ad983db33708c5
#
_cell.length_a   1.000
_cell.length_b   1.000
_cell.length_c   1.000
_cell.angle_alpha   90.00
_cell.angle_beta   90.00
_cell.angle_gamma   90.00
#
_symmetry.space_group_name_H-M   'P 1'
#
loop_
_entity.id
_entity.type
_entity.pdbx_description
1 polymer ?
#
loop_
_entity_poly.entity_id
_entity_poly.type
_entity_poly.pdbx_seq_one_letter_code
_entity_poly.pdbx_strand_id
1 'polypeptide(L)'
;LVDPRWENIRPIAQDFGLLSCWSIPIRSAGEKPIGTFALSSFERRSPSPFHRKMLEIGASIVGIVLERTRQADHIRLLSKAFDSSNEAIMITDAEGRIISVNQAFTATTGYTAPEVLGRNPRLLSSGRHDQSFYRTMWQSIGQLGHWQGEIWNRRRNGEIYPQWINISTIHDDA
;
A
#
# COMPACT_ATOMS: atom_id res chain seq x y z
N LEU A 1 39.24 -9.55 10.56
CA LEU A 1 39.01 -8.16 10.11
C LEU A 1 40.09 -7.66 9.09
N VAL A 2 40.61 -8.57 8.25
CA VAL A 2 41.64 -8.24 7.24
C VAL A 2 41.00 -7.82 5.90
N ASP A 3 39.71 -8.14 5.69
CA ASP A 3 38.96 -7.83 4.47
C ASP A 3 38.81 -6.31 4.27
N PRO A 4 39.19 -5.74 3.11
CA PRO A 4 39.07 -4.30 2.82
C PRO A 4 37.63 -3.73 3.03
N ARG A 5 36.60 -4.55 2.82
CA ARG A 5 35.19 -4.15 3.01
C ARG A 5 34.86 -3.73 4.44
N TRP A 6 35.71 -4.09 5.41
CA TRP A 6 35.55 -3.75 6.82
C TRP A 6 36.39 -2.54 7.27
N GLU A 7 37.07 -1.86 6.35
CA GLU A 7 37.99 -0.78 6.66
C GLU A 7 37.34 0.33 7.49
N ASN A 8 36.15 0.76 7.12
CA ASN A 8 35.42 1.83 7.82
C ASN A 8 34.84 1.39 9.17
N ILE A 9 34.64 0.10 9.40
CA ILE A 9 34.02 -0.44 10.63
C ILE A 9 35.07 -1.03 11.58
N ARG A 10 36.30 -1.24 11.07
CA ARG A 10 37.39 -1.85 11.83
C ARG A 10 37.70 -1.14 13.13
N PRO A 11 37.80 0.20 13.21
CA PRO A 11 38.04 0.90 14.48
C PRO A 11 36.97 0.59 15.52
N ILE A 12 35.69 0.67 15.12
CA ILE A 12 34.54 0.38 15.98
C ILE A 12 34.62 -1.08 16.49
N ALA A 13 34.88 -2.03 15.60
CA ALA A 13 34.98 -3.44 15.96
C ALA A 13 36.13 -3.68 16.98
N GLN A 14 37.26 -2.96 16.83
CA GLN A 14 38.39 -3.03 17.76
C GLN A 14 38.02 -2.46 19.13
N ASP A 15 37.32 -1.33 19.20
CA ASP A 15 36.87 -0.70 20.44
C ASP A 15 35.96 -1.63 21.25
N PHE A 16 35.16 -2.45 20.57
CA PHE A 16 34.33 -3.49 21.17
C PHE A 16 35.04 -4.83 21.38
N GLY A 17 36.34 -4.93 21.09
CA GLY A 17 37.13 -6.14 21.27
C GLY A 17 36.75 -7.28 20.30
N LEU A 18 36.12 -7.01 19.19
CA LEU A 18 35.70 -8.01 18.21
C LEU A 18 36.90 -8.45 17.37
N LEU A 19 37.17 -9.77 17.34
CA LEU A 19 38.33 -10.36 16.65
C LEU A 19 37.96 -11.06 15.32
N SER A 20 36.70 -11.46 15.14
CA SER A 20 36.18 -12.00 13.89
C SER A 20 34.71 -11.64 13.69
N CYS A 21 34.30 -11.50 12.42
CA CYS A 21 32.93 -11.23 12.03
C CYS A 21 32.62 -11.94 10.71
N TRP A 22 31.44 -12.51 10.63
CA TRP A 22 30.91 -13.21 9.44
C TRP A 22 29.56 -12.62 9.10
N SER A 23 29.34 -12.30 7.84
CA SER A 23 28.09 -11.73 7.39
C SER A 23 27.60 -12.37 6.10
N ILE A 24 26.30 -12.41 5.95
CA ILE A 24 25.65 -12.79 4.70
C ILE A 24 24.62 -11.73 4.31
N PRO A 25 24.31 -11.56 3.02
CA PRO A 25 23.30 -10.64 2.59
C PRO A 25 21.91 -11.12 3.01
N ILE A 26 21.09 -10.21 3.48
CA ILE A 26 19.64 -10.37 3.61
C ILE A 26 19.06 -10.03 2.24
N ARG A 27 18.28 -10.93 1.65
CA ARG A 27 17.69 -10.76 0.31
C ARG A 27 16.19 -10.58 0.40
N SER A 28 15.64 -9.74 -0.49
CA SER A 28 14.20 -9.67 -0.75
C SER A 28 13.76 -10.83 -1.66
N ALA A 29 12.45 -10.99 -1.85
CA ALA A 29 11.89 -11.96 -2.78
C ALA A 29 12.40 -11.83 -4.23
N GLY A 30 12.90 -10.65 -4.63
CA GLY A 30 13.54 -10.39 -5.93
C GLY A 30 15.05 -10.60 -5.93
N GLU A 31 15.61 -11.33 -4.98
CA GLU A 31 17.05 -11.64 -4.80
C GLU A 31 17.97 -10.44 -4.55
N LYS A 32 17.46 -9.21 -4.61
CA LYS A 32 18.25 -8.01 -4.33
C LYS A 32 18.65 -7.96 -2.85
N PRO A 33 19.93 -7.65 -2.54
CA PRO A 33 20.37 -7.47 -1.17
C PRO A 33 19.71 -6.21 -0.58
N ILE A 34 19.04 -6.38 0.57
CA ILE A 34 18.37 -5.30 1.30
C ILE A 34 19.06 -4.95 2.62
N GLY A 35 20.09 -5.72 2.98
CA GLY A 35 20.89 -5.53 4.17
C GLY A 35 21.88 -6.68 4.36
N THR A 36 22.54 -6.71 5.50
CA THR A 36 23.44 -7.81 5.90
C THR A 36 23.09 -8.28 7.29
N PHE A 37 23.16 -9.60 7.51
CA PHE A 37 23.06 -10.22 8.81
C PHE A 37 24.42 -10.74 9.21
N ALA A 38 24.92 -10.34 10.40
CA ALA A 38 26.29 -10.62 10.81
C ALA A 38 26.33 -11.27 12.20
N LEU A 39 27.30 -12.16 12.39
CA LEU A 39 27.71 -12.70 13.68
C LEU A 39 29.13 -12.25 13.97
N SER A 40 29.39 -11.77 15.17
CA SER A 40 30.71 -11.37 15.63
C SER A 40 31.21 -12.28 16.75
N SER A 41 32.55 -12.38 16.91
CA SER A 41 33.18 -13.17 17.95
C SER A 41 34.35 -12.41 18.56
N PHE A 42 34.56 -12.60 19.87
CA PHE A 42 35.72 -12.10 20.64
C PHE A 42 36.95 -13.00 20.49
N GLU A 43 36.86 -14.05 19.67
CA GLU A 43 37.95 -14.96 19.38
C GLU A 43 38.30 -14.93 17.88
N ARG A 44 39.59 -15.16 17.58
CA ARG A 44 40.03 -15.37 16.21
C ARG A 44 39.70 -16.79 15.76
N ARG A 45 38.61 -16.96 15.03
CA ARG A 45 38.18 -18.26 14.53
C ARG A 45 37.43 -18.14 13.20
N SER A 46 37.36 -19.24 12.47
CA SER A 46 36.50 -19.38 11.30
C SER A 46 35.08 -19.81 11.73
N PRO A 47 34.04 -19.46 10.94
CA PRO A 47 32.69 -19.88 11.27
C PRO A 47 32.55 -21.40 11.16
N SER A 48 32.03 -22.02 12.23
CA SER A 48 31.65 -23.44 12.18
C SER A 48 30.42 -23.66 11.27
N PRO A 49 30.10 -24.92 10.90
CA PRO A 49 28.85 -25.21 10.21
C PRO A 49 27.60 -24.69 10.94
N PHE A 50 27.60 -24.74 12.27
CA PHE A 50 26.53 -24.17 13.09
C PHE A 50 26.39 -22.66 12.90
N HIS A 51 27.48 -21.90 12.94
CA HIS A 51 27.45 -20.44 12.73
C HIS A 51 26.95 -20.07 11.33
N ARG A 52 27.34 -20.85 10.30
CA ARG A 52 26.83 -20.64 8.92
C ARG A 52 25.32 -20.86 8.85
N LYS A 53 24.84 -21.95 9.46
CA LYS A 53 23.41 -22.25 9.52
C LYS A 53 22.61 -21.18 10.27
N MET A 54 23.15 -20.69 11.37
CA MET A 54 22.56 -19.56 12.13
C MET A 54 22.49 -18.28 11.31
N LEU A 55 23.53 -17.96 10.54
CA LEU A 55 23.53 -16.80 9.63
C LEU A 55 22.45 -16.96 8.55
N GLU A 56 22.36 -18.12 7.89
CA GLU A 56 21.36 -18.41 6.85
C GLU A 56 19.94 -18.27 7.39
N ILE A 57 19.63 -18.92 8.51
CA ILE A 57 18.32 -18.87 9.15
C ILE A 57 17.99 -17.42 9.60
N GLY A 58 18.94 -16.76 10.28
CA GLY A 58 18.76 -15.40 10.75
C GLY A 58 18.51 -14.42 9.60
N ALA A 59 19.30 -14.48 8.53
CA ALA A 59 19.10 -13.62 7.36
C ALA A 59 17.76 -13.89 6.66
N SER A 60 17.33 -15.15 6.59
CA SER A 60 16.03 -15.51 6.01
C SER A 60 14.88 -14.95 6.83
N ILE A 61 14.89 -15.14 8.16
CA ILE A 61 13.85 -14.60 9.04
C ILE A 61 13.80 -13.09 8.98
N VAL A 62 14.95 -12.42 9.09
CA VAL A 62 15.02 -10.95 9.02
C VAL A 62 14.55 -10.44 7.65
N GLY A 63 14.90 -11.14 6.56
CA GLY A 63 14.42 -10.82 5.21
C GLY A 63 12.91 -10.83 5.10
N ILE A 64 12.25 -11.87 5.62
CA ILE A 64 10.79 -11.97 5.65
C ILE A 64 10.16 -10.83 6.47
N VAL A 65 10.72 -10.53 7.65
CA VAL A 65 10.19 -9.46 8.51
C VAL A 65 10.33 -8.10 7.85
N LEU A 66 11.50 -7.79 7.28
CA LEU A 66 11.75 -6.52 6.60
C LEU A 66 10.83 -6.33 5.38
N GLU A 67 10.61 -7.39 4.61
CA GLU A 67 9.70 -7.34 3.45
C GLU A 67 8.25 -7.06 3.90
N ARG A 68 7.76 -7.75 4.92
CA ARG A 68 6.43 -7.51 5.50
C ARG A 68 6.28 -6.07 6.02
N THR A 69 7.31 -5.57 6.70
CA THR A 69 7.27 -4.19 7.21
C THR A 69 7.20 -3.18 6.07
N ARG A 70 8.00 -3.35 5.03
CA ARG A 70 7.96 -2.48 3.83
C ARG A 70 6.61 -2.49 3.13
N GLN A 71 6.00 -3.67 2.96
CA GLN A 71 4.66 -3.79 2.37
C GLN A 71 3.61 -3.07 3.23
N ALA A 72 3.66 -3.26 4.56
CA ALA A 72 2.76 -2.58 5.48
C ALA A 72 2.92 -1.06 5.44
N ASP A 73 4.16 -0.55 5.41
CA ASP A 73 4.45 0.88 5.32
C ASP A 73 3.96 1.46 3.99
N HIS A 74 4.13 0.73 2.88
CA HIS A 74 3.63 1.14 1.57
C HIS A 74 2.10 1.24 1.54
N ILE A 75 1.40 0.21 2.03
CA ILE A 75 -0.07 0.22 2.16
C ILE A 75 -0.53 1.39 3.03
N ARG A 76 0.16 1.63 4.16
CA ARG A 76 -0.16 2.74 5.06
C ARG A 76 0.02 4.10 4.39
N LEU A 77 1.05 4.27 3.56
CA LEU A 77 1.28 5.49 2.78
C LEU A 77 0.16 5.71 1.77
N LEU A 78 -0.24 4.68 1.02
CA LEU A 78 -1.34 4.74 0.06
C LEU A 78 -2.67 5.08 0.75
N SER A 79 -2.97 4.44 1.88
CA SER A 79 -4.16 4.76 2.68
C SER A 79 -4.17 6.21 3.14
N LYS A 80 -3.04 6.73 3.63
CA LYS A 80 -2.93 8.15 4.01
C LYS A 80 -3.13 9.08 2.82
N ALA A 81 -2.56 8.78 1.65
CA ALA A 81 -2.73 9.58 0.44
C ALA A 81 -4.21 9.60 0.00
N PHE A 82 -4.88 8.44 0.05
CA PHE A 82 -6.30 8.31 -0.23
C PHE A 82 -7.17 9.17 0.72
N ASP A 83 -6.91 9.08 2.03
CA ASP A 83 -7.68 9.82 3.04
C ASP A 83 -7.38 11.32 3.09
N SER A 84 -6.15 11.72 2.74
CA SER A 84 -5.73 13.14 2.73
C SER A 84 -6.10 13.88 1.44
N SER A 85 -6.66 13.20 0.44
CA SER A 85 -7.19 13.84 -0.75
C SER A 85 -8.33 14.79 -0.38
N ASN A 86 -8.32 16.00 -0.95
CA ASN A 86 -9.42 16.97 -0.84
C ASN A 86 -10.60 16.60 -1.77
N GLU A 87 -10.39 15.71 -2.72
CA GLU A 87 -11.44 15.23 -3.62
C GLU A 87 -12.13 14.00 -3.02
N ALA A 88 -13.47 13.97 -3.13
CA ALA A 88 -14.25 12.82 -2.70
C ALA A 88 -13.95 11.62 -3.59
N ILE A 89 -13.39 10.56 -3.01
CA ILE A 89 -13.06 9.33 -3.72
C ILE A 89 -13.94 8.20 -3.20
N MET A 90 -14.49 7.43 -4.12
CA MET A 90 -15.30 6.23 -3.85
C MET A 90 -14.82 5.11 -4.79
N ILE A 91 -14.64 3.92 -4.23
CA ILE A 91 -14.27 2.71 -4.97
C ILE A 91 -15.42 1.71 -4.85
N THR A 92 -15.76 1.08 -5.97
CA THR A 92 -16.80 0.03 -6.02
C THR A 92 -16.20 -1.28 -6.53
N ASP A 93 -16.86 -2.38 -6.18
CA ASP A 93 -16.61 -3.68 -6.83
C ASP A 93 -17.23 -3.74 -8.23
N ALA A 94 -17.08 -4.87 -8.92
CA ALA A 94 -17.61 -5.11 -10.26
C ALA A 94 -19.14 -5.11 -10.30
N GLU A 95 -19.81 -5.41 -9.19
CA GLU A 95 -21.27 -5.37 -9.04
C GLU A 95 -21.80 -3.97 -8.69
N GLY A 96 -20.89 -2.97 -8.61
CA GLY A 96 -21.22 -1.59 -8.28
C GLY A 96 -21.58 -1.38 -6.79
N ARG A 97 -21.06 -2.21 -5.88
CA ARG A 97 -21.17 -1.98 -4.44
C ARG A 97 -19.95 -1.23 -3.93
N ILE A 98 -20.18 -0.25 -3.09
CA ILE A 98 -19.11 0.58 -2.50
C ILE A 98 -18.25 -0.29 -1.58
N ILE A 99 -16.95 -0.38 -1.87
CA ILE A 99 -15.95 -1.09 -1.06
C ILE A 99 -15.04 -0.16 -0.27
N SER A 100 -14.90 1.10 -0.71
CA SER A 100 -14.11 2.09 0.03
C SER A 100 -14.56 3.51 -0.29
N VAL A 101 -14.44 4.40 0.70
CA VAL A 101 -14.62 5.85 0.55
C VAL A 101 -13.59 6.57 1.42
N ASN A 102 -13.10 7.73 0.97
CA ASN A 102 -12.16 8.55 1.73
C ASN A 102 -12.87 9.58 2.63
N GLN A 103 -12.07 10.30 3.41
CA GLN A 103 -12.58 11.32 4.32
C GLN A 103 -13.33 12.46 3.59
N ALA A 104 -12.84 12.90 2.42
CA ALA A 104 -13.48 13.95 1.63
C ALA A 104 -14.86 13.51 1.11
N PHE A 105 -15.07 12.23 0.78
CA PHE A 105 -16.39 11.70 0.45
C PHE A 105 -17.36 11.91 1.61
N THR A 106 -16.95 11.57 2.82
CA THR A 106 -17.80 11.74 4.02
C THR A 106 -18.11 13.23 4.25
N ALA A 107 -17.14 14.10 4.14
CA ALA A 107 -17.33 15.54 4.29
C ALA A 107 -18.27 16.12 3.22
N THR A 108 -18.14 15.66 1.96
CA THR A 108 -18.94 16.15 0.85
C THR A 108 -20.38 15.63 0.88
N THR A 109 -20.58 14.35 1.16
CA THR A 109 -21.90 13.71 1.04
C THR A 109 -22.67 13.68 2.35
N GLY A 110 -21.98 13.78 3.49
CA GLY A 110 -22.53 13.63 4.84
C GLY A 110 -22.78 12.17 5.25
N TYR A 111 -22.48 11.20 4.39
CA TYR A 111 -22.55 9.77 4.72
C TYR A 111 -21.24 9.29 5.30
N THR A 112 -21.27 8.51 6.36
CA THR A 112 -20.08 7.83 6.92
C THR A 112 -19.79 6.54 6.16
N ALA A 113 -18.53 6.09 6.19
CA ALA A 113 -18.13 4.85 5.52
C ALA A 113 -19.00 3.63 5.94
N PRO A 114 -19.27 3.36 7.23
CA PRO A 114 -20.15 2.24 7.63
C PRO A 114 -21.57 2.31 7.05
N GLU A 115 -22.08 3.51 6.77
CA GLU A 115 -23.43 3.68 6.22
C GLU A 115 -23.50 3.35 4.72
N VAL A 116 -22.38 3.41 3.99
CA VAL A 116 -22.37 3.24 2.53
C VAL A 116 -21.68 1.97 2.05
N LEU A 117 -20.79 1.38 2.83
CA LEU A 117 -20.08 0.15 2.46
C LEU A 117 -21.07 -0.98 2.12
N GLY A 118 -20.83 -1.68 1.02
CA GLY A 118 -21.70 -2.72 0.48
C GLY A 118 -22.96 -2.23 -0.24
N ARG A 119 -23.23 -0.90 -0.21
CA ARG A 119 -24.40 -0.31 -0.88
C ARG A 119 -24.06 0.16 -2.29
N ASN A 120 -25.11 0.32 -3.11
CA ASN A 120 -24.95 0.86 -4.45
C ASN A 120 -24.89 2.41 -4.40
N PRO A 121 -24.01 3.07 -5.19
CA PRO A 121 -23.89 4.53 -5.26
C PRO A 121 -25.19 5.28 -5.62
N ARG A 122 -26.21 4.59 -6.15
CA ARG A 122 -27.53 5.19 -6.39
C ARG A 122 -28.17 5.81 -5.16
N LEU A 123 -27.69 5.48 -3.96
CA LEU A 123 -28.12 6.15 -2.72
C LEU A 123 -27.88 7.68 -2.75
N LEU A 124 -26.93 8.15 -3.56
CA LEU A 124 -26.61 9.56 -3.76
C LEU A 124 -27.49 10.21 -4.84
N SER A 125 -28.32 9.47 -5.56
CA SER A 125 -29.11 10.00 -6.66
C SER A 125 -30.09 11.08 -6.18
N SER A 126 -30.07 12.25 -6.82
CA SER A 126 -31.02 13.33 -6.55
C SER A 126 -32.39 13.13 -7.21
N GLY A 127 -32.47 12.26 -8.22
CA GLY A 127 -33.65 12.09 -9.06
C GLY A 127 -33.78 13.14 -10.19
N ARG A 128 -32.81 14.06 -10.36
CA ARG A 128 -32.83 15.05 -11.44
C ARG A 128 -32.48 14.49 -12.82
N HIS A 129 -31.65 13.44 -12.85
CA HIS A 129 -31.28 12.75 -14.09
C HIS A 129 -32.27 11.61 -14.34
N ASP A 130 -32.66 11.46 -15.59
CA ASP A 130 -33.50 10.39 -16.05
C ASP A 130 -32.71 9.09 -16.29
N GLN A 131 -33.42 8.02 -16.64
CA GLN A 131 -32.80 6.71 -16.90
C GLN A 131 -31.89 6.74 -18.14
N SER A 132 -32.14 7.61 -19.13
CA SER A 132 -31.32 7.70 -20.33
C SER A 132 -29.93 8.24 -20.03
N PHE A 133 -29.81 9.22 -19.14
CA PHE A 133 -28.54 9.75 -18.65
C PHE A 133 -27.66 8.65 -18.05
N TYR A 134 -28.19 7.89 -17.10
CA TYR A 134 -27.44 6.81 -16.46
C TYR A 134 -27.07 5.69 -17.44
N ARG A 135 -27.94 5.38 -18.40
CA ARG A 135 -27.66 4.39 -19.45
C ARG A 135 -26.46 4.82 -20.29
N THR A 136 -26.43 6.08 -20.76
CA THR A 136 -25.30 6.63 -21.53
C THR A 136 -24.01 6.64 -20.73
N MET A 137 -24.09 7.05 -19.47
CA MET A 137 -22.94 7.00 -18.55
C MET A 137 -22.36 5.59 -18.44
N TRP A 138 -23.20 4.58 -18.17
CA TRP A 138 -22.75 3.19 -18.03
C TRP A 138 -22.26 2.58 -19.35
N GLN A 139 -22.84 2.96 -20.49
CA GLN A 139 -22.33 2.57 -21.81
C GLN A 139 -20.93 3.12 -22.05
N SER A 140 -20.69 4.39 -21.72
CA SER A 140 -19.36 4.99 -21.83
C SER A 140 -18.33 4.25 -20.95
N ILE A 141 -18.66 3.99 -19.68
CA ILE A 141 -17.79 3.25 -18.78
C ILE A 141 -17.47 1.86 -19.33
N GLY A 142 -18.48 1.13 -19.83
CA GLY A 142 -18.29 -0.22 -20.34
C GLY A 142 -17.51 -0.29 -21.67
N GLN A 143 -17.61 0.74 -22.53
CA GLN A 143 -16.95 0.76 -23.84
C GLN A 143 -15.57 1.41 -23.80
N LEU A 144 -15.43 2.51 -23.05
CA LEU A 144 -14.23 3.35 -23.03
C LEU A 144 -13.41 3.18 -21.75
N GLY A 145 -13.93 2.50 -20.74
CA GLY A 145 -13.29 2.34 -19.43
C GLY A 145 -13.38 3.59 -18.54
N HIS A 146 -14.00 4.67 -19.01
CA HIS A 146 -14.13 5.90 -18.22
C HIS A 146 -15.36 6.72 -18.62
N TRP A 147 -15.78 7.60 -17.73
CA TRP A 147 -16.78 8.64 -17.95
C TRP A 147 -16.47 9.86 -17.06
N GLN A 148 -16.74 11.05 -17.57
CA GLN A 148 -16.66 12.28 -16.78
C GLN A 148 -17.83 13.21 -17.12
N GLY A 149 -18.30 13.94 -16.14
CA GLY A 149 -19.40 14.87 -16.34
C GLY A 149 -19.98 15.43 -15.06
N GLU A 150 -20.91 16.36 -15.21
CA GLU A 150 -21.68 16.88 -14.10
C GLU A 150 -22.83 15.92 -13.76
N ILE A 151 -22.98 15.62 -12.48
CA ILE A 151 -24.10 14.86 -11.94
C ILE A 151 -24.71 15.59 -10.74
N TRP A 152 -26.03 15.57 -10.64
CA TRP A 152 -26.74 16.12 -9.50
C TRP A 152 -26.96 15.02 -8.46
N ASN A 153 -26.30 15.14 -7.34
CA ASN A 153 -26.39 14.22 -6.23
C ASN A 153 -27.20 14.82 -5.06
N ARG A 154 -27.51 13.96 -4.07
CA ARG A 154 -28.20 14.32 -2.84
C ARG A 154 -27.33 13.90 -1.66
N ARG A 155 -27.05 14.86 -0.76
CA ARG A 155 -26.41 14.61 0.52
C ARG A 155 -27.32 13.83 1.46
N ARG A 156 -26.75 13.30 2.53
CA ARG A 156 -27.51 12.63 3.60
C ARG A 156 -28.59 13.53 4.24
N ASN A 157 -28.32 14.83 4.34
CA ASN A 157 -29.29 15.82 4.88
C ASN A 157 -30.42 16.20 3.91
N GLY A 158 -30.41 15.64 2.69
CA GLY A 158 -31.42 15.90 1.65
C GLY A 158 -31.06 17.03 0.68
N GLU A 159 -29.99 17.78 0.90
CA GLU A 159 -29.53 18.84 0.02
C GLU A 159 -29.10 18.28 -1.34
N ILE A 160 -29.60 18.86 -2.42
CA ILE A 160 -29.24 18.52 -3.80
C ILE A 160 -28.16 19.46 -4.26
N TYR A 161 -27.07 18.90 -4.82
CA TYR A 161 -25.91 19.67 -5.28
C TYR A 161 -25.36 19.12 -6.59
N PRO A 162 -24.79 19.97 -7.46
CA PRO A 162 -24.05 19.53 -8.64
C PRO A 162 -22.64 19.09 -8.22
N GLN A 163 -22.16 18.06 -8.88
CA GLN A 163 -20.83 17.55 -8.68
C GLN A 163 -20.23 17.14 -10.02
N TRP A 164 -19.02 17.59 -10.31
CA TRP A 164 -18.24 17.05 -11.41
C TRP A 164 -17.60 15.74 -10.97
N ILE A 165 -17.85 14.67 -11.71
CA ILE A 165 -17.36 13.34 -11.40
C ILE A 165 -16.51 12.80 -12.55
N ASN A 166 -15.43 12.13 -12.20
CA ASN A 166 -14.64 11.29 -13.09
C ASN A 166 -14.72 9.84 -12.59
N ILE A 167 -15.19 8.93 -13.45
CA ILE A 167 -15.29 7.50 -13.17
C ILE A 167 -14.35 6.77 -14.11
N SER A 168 -13.53 5.86 -13.58
CA SER A 168 -12.63 4.99 -14.36
C SER A 168 -12.71 3.56 -13.86
N THR A 169 -12.60 2.60 -14.78
CA THR A 169 -12.49 1.18 -14.43
C THR A 169 -11.04 0.85 -14.09
N ILE A 170 -10.88 0.03 -13.05
CA ILE A 170 -9.59 -0.56 -12.68
C ILE A 170 -9.69 -2.04 -13.01
N HIS A 171 -8.74 -2.54 -13.80
CA HIS A 171 -8.63 -3.95 -14.11
C HIS A 171 -7.47 -4.54 -13.30
N ASP A 172 -7.71 -5.69 -12.67
CA ASP A 172 -6.61 -6.51 -12.14
C ASP A 172 -5.90 -7.16 -13.34
N ASP A 173 -4.63 -6.83 -13.52
CA ASP A 173 -3.73 -7.57 -14.41
C ASP A 173 -3.38 -8.92 -13.75
N ALA A 174 -4.29 -9.89 -13.82
CA ALA A 174 -4.07 -11.26 -13.37
C ALA A 174 -3.51 -12.14 -14.50
#